data_cbde1a50c43afc884bb1c898d6cfb873
#
_entry.id   cbde1a50c43afc884bb1c898d6cfb873
#
_cell.length_a   1.000
_cell.length_b   1.000
_cell.length_c   1.000
_cell.angle_alpha   90.00
_cell.angle_beta   90.00
_cell.angle_gamma   90.00
#
_symmetry.space_group_name_H-M   'P 1'
#
loop_
_entity.id
_entity.type
_entity.pdbx_description
1 polymer ?
#
loop_
_entity_poly.entity_id
_entity_poly.type
_entity_poly.pdbx_seq_one_letter_code
_entity_poly.pdbx_strand_id
1 'polypeptide(L)'
;VKMFADAGHEIQNHSDVHPHVKGMNVNDLITDTKSASRKIKDITDTEPTLYRAPYGEYDDTVITTIEGMGLTVIQWDVDSLDWKKPDPSAITKKVVNSVKSGSIVLFHNDLENTTEALPQILEQLSQKGYEFVPVSELIYTENYTIDPNGMQISIVQSNTEITPENVDEVMAQYSEQLHSAGVSDEQMALAAQAVKSGAEIPDEVYEALADYAMSNGITPASLIPDTAEAPDTMDSESSGAETESGIVK
;
A
#
# COMPACT_ATOMS: atom_id res chain seq x y z
N VAL A 1 -1.99 15.23 -24.01
CA VAL A 1 -2.00 15.56 -22.56
C VAL A 1 -3.19 16.44 -22.25
N LYS A 2 -3.29 17.66 -22.82
CA LYS A 2 -4.38 18.60 -22.48
C LYS A 2 -5.79 18.01 -22.64
N MET A 3 -6.05 17.27 -23.72
CA MET A 3 -7.36 16.64 -23.95
C MET A 3 -7.78 15.68 -22.82
N PHE A 4 -6.82 14.93 -22.26
CA PHE A 4 -7.09 14.04 -21.12
C PHE A 4 -7.37 14.84 -19.83
N ALA A 5 -6.57 15.89 -19.58
CA ALA A 5 -6.82 16.77 -18.43
C ALA A 5 -8.18 17.46 -18.53
N ASP A 6 -8.55 17.98 -19.71
CA ASP A 6 -9.85 18.63 -19.95
C ASP A 6 -11.03 17.62 -19.81
N ALA A 7 -10.78 16.32 -19.97
CA ALA A 7 -11.76 15.25 -19.76
C ALA A 7 -11.81 14.75 -18.29
N GLY A 8 -11.06 15.37 -17.39
CA GLY A 8 -11.05 15.03 -15.96
C GLY A 8 -10.10 13.91 -15.57
N HIS A 9 -9.21 13.48 -16.46
CA HIS A 9 -8.19 12.49 -16.12
C HIS A 9 -7.00 13.14 -15.41
N GLU A 10 -6.39 12.44 -14.45
CA GLU A 10 -5.16 12.87 -13.83
C GLU A 10 -3.96 12.76 -14.76
N ILE A 11 -3.14 13.80 -14.81
CA ILE A 11 -1.86 13.82 -15.49
C ILE A 11 -0.78 13.89 -14.43
N GLN A 12 -0.03 12.80 -14.30
CA GLN A 12 0.96 12.62 -13.24
C GLN A 12 2.38 12.44 -13.82
N ASN A 13 3.40 12.49 -12.96
CA ASN A 13 4.79 12.50 -13.37
C ASN A 13 5.30 11.08 -13.68
N HIS A 14 5.94 10.91 -14.84
CA HIS A 14 6.64 9.69 -15.23
C HIS A 14 8.01 10.00 -15.84
N SER A 15 8.76 10.96 -15.23
CA SER A 15 10.02 11.47 -15.76
C SER A 15 9.89 12.34 -17.01
N ASP A 16 10.92 13.08 -17.34
CA ASP A 16 10.99 13.92 -18.55
C ASP A 16 11.55 13.17 -19.76
N VAL A 17 12.58 12.34 -19.54
CA VAL A 17 13.29 11.66 -20.63
C VAL A 17 13.32 10.13 -20.48
N HIS A 18 12.54 9.60 -19.54
CA HIS A 18 12.37 8.17 -19.30
C HIS A 18 13.71 7.40 -19.08
N PRO A 19 14.60 7.86 -18.18
CA PRO A 19 15.88 7.21 -17.91
C PRO A 19 15.71 6.00 -16.97
N HIS A 20 16.76 5.19 -16.88
CA HIS A 20 16.92 4.25 -15.76
C HIS A 20 17.21 5.04 -14.49
N VAL A 21 16.30 5.02 -13.51
CA VAL A 21 16.40 5.87 -12.30
C VAL A 21 17.12 5.19 -11.14
N LYS A 22 17.13 3.86 -11.11
CA LYS A 22 17.85 3.10 -10.08
C LYS A 22 19.36 3.32 -10.19
N GLY A 23 19.97 3.84 -9.11
CA GLY A 23 21.38 4.21 -9.09
C GLY A 23 21.72 5.51 -9.83
N MET A 24 20.72 6.27 -10.29
CA MET A 24 20.91 7.59 -10.88
C MET A 24 21.42 8.59 -9.84
N ASN A 25 22.18 9.58 -10.29
CA ASN A 25 22.60 10.67 -9.40
C ASN A 25 21.37 11.45 -8.91
N VAL A 26 21.32 11.75 -7.61
CA VAL A 26 20.17 12.43 -6.96
C VAL A 26 19.83 13.77 -7.63
N ASN A 27 20.85 14.58 -7.99
CA ASN A 27 20.60 15.88 -8.63
C ASN A 27 20.02 15.72 -10.04
N ASP A 28 20.42 14.67 -10.77
CA ASP A 28 19.90 14.38 -12.10
C ASP A 28 18.44 13.90 -12.00
N LEU A 29 18.13 13.03 -11.02
CA LEU A 29 16.75 12.59 -10.74
C LEU A 29 15.85 13.78 -10.39
N ILE A 30 16.30 14.66 -9.50
CA ILE A 30 15.57 15.89 -9.13
C ILE A 30 15.35 16.79 -10.36
N THR A 31 16.37 16.95 -11.20
CA THR A 31 16.29 17.82 -12.38
C THR A 31 15.29 17.29 -13.39
N ASP A 32 15.36 16.00 -13.69
CA ASP A 32 14.45 15.31 -14.60
C ASP A 32 13.00 15.39 -14.11
N THR A 33 12.78 15.04 -12.85
CA THR A 33 11.44 15.07 -12.21
C THR A 33 10.84 16.47 -12.21
N LYS A 34 11.63 17.49 -11.85
CA LYS A 34 11.18 18.90 -11.88
C LYS A 34 10.85 19.37 -13.29
N SER A 35 11.65 18.94 -14.29
CA SER A 35 11.40 19.28 -15.69
C SER A 35 10.05 18.73 -16.14
N ALA A 36 9.77 17.47 -15.86
CA ALA A 36 8.49 16.83 -16.17
C ALA A 36 7.31 17.52 -15.47
N SER A 37 7.43 17.74 -14.15
CA SER A 37 6.38 18.42 -13.35
C SER A 37 6.03 19.79 -13.92
N ARG A 38 7.04 20.59 -14.25
CA ARG A 38 6.81 21.91 -14.85
C ARG A 38 6.07 21.82 -16.18
N LYS A 39 6.48 20.89 -17.07
CA LYS A 39 5.81 20.69 -18.37
C LYS A 39 4.35 20.26 -18.20
N ILE A 40 4.06 19.40 -17.22
CA ILE A 40 2.70 18.99 -16.89
C ILE A 40 1.90 20.22 -16.44
N LYS A 41 2.41 20.98 -15.48
CA LYS A 41 1.76 22.19 -14.97
C LYS A 41 1.49 23.22 -16.08
N ASP A 42 2.48 23.46 -16.93
CA ASP A 42 2.36 24.43 -18.03
C ASP A 42 1.23 24.05 -19.04
N ILE A 43 0.91 22.74 -19.15
CA ILE A 43 -0.12 22.25 -20.07
C ILE A 43 -1.49 22.11 -19.38
N THR A 44 -1.50 21.71 -18.12
CA THR A 44 -2.73 21.30 -17.40
C THR A 44 -3.19 22.29 -16.35
N ASP A 45 -2.33 23.27 -16.02
CA ASP A 45 -2.49 24.20 -14.90
C ASP A 45 -2.55 23.52 -13.52
N THR A 46 -2.15 22.23 -13.45
CA THR A 46 -2.18 21.40 -12.24
C THR A 46 -0.80 20.84 -11.96
N GLU A 47 -0.35 20.93 -10.69
CA GLU A 47 0.88 20.27 -10.24
C GLU A 47 0.64 18.76 -10.10
N PRO A 48 1.54 17.89 -10.61
CA PRO A 48 1.48 16.47 -10.33
C PRO A 48 1.80 16.22 -8.84
N THR A 49 1.14 15.23 -8.27
CA THR A 49 1.33 14.78 -6.89
C THR A 49 1.86 13.35 -6.80
N LEU A 50 1.82 12.62 -7.91
CA LEU A 50 2.27 11.24 -8.01
C LEU A 50 3.45 11.11 -8.98
N TYR A 51 4.32 10.16 -8.69
CA TYR A 51 5.43 9.80 -9.56
C TYR A 51 5.45 8.29 -9.80
N ARG A 52 5.47 7.87 -11.05
CA ARG A 52 5.74 6.47 -11.43
C ARG A 52 7.12 6.40 -12.04
N ALA A 53 7.99 5.56 -11.47
CA ALA A 53 9.35 5.42 -12.00
C ALA A 53 9.35 4.74 -13.37
N PRO A 54 10.15 5.25 -14.34
CA PRO A 54 10.41 4.54 -15.59
C PRO A 54 10.85 3.10 -15.35
N TYR A 55 10.38 2.18 -16.18
CA TYR A 55 10.64 0.73 -16.09
C TYR A 55 10.18 0.09 -14.78
N GLY A 56 9.48 0.82 -13.90
CA GLY A 56 9.15 0.35 -12.55
C GLY A 56 10.37 0.22 -11.63
N GLU A 57 11.47 0.87 -11.95
CA GLU A 57 12.71 0.82 -11.17
C GLU A 57 12.67 1.78 -9.99
N TYR A 58 12.97 1.27 -8.80
CA TYR A 58 13.14 2.10 -7.61
C TYR A 58 14.13 1.47 -6.63
N ASP A 59 14.63 2.27 -5.76
CA ASP A 59 15.38 1.93 -4.55
C ASP A 59 15.09 3.01 -3.49
N ASP A 60 15.65 2.84 -2.30
CA ASP A 60 15.43 3.78 -1.19
C ASP A 60 15.83 5.21 -1.56
N THR A 61 16.87 5.38 -2.38
CA THR A 61 17.31 6.70 -2.84
C THR A 61 16.27 7.35 -3.75
N VAL A 62 15.70 6.59 -4.68
CA VAL A 62 14.64 7.08 -5.57
C VAL A 62 13.41 7.47 -4.76
N ILE A 63 12.94 6.58 -3.88
CA ILE A 63 11.75 6.83 -3.05
C ILE A 63 11.95 8.08 -2.20
N THR A 64 13.00 8.13 -1.38
CA THR A 64 13.23 9.26 -0.47
C THR A 64 13.46 10.58 -1.19
N THR A 65 14.10 10.54 -2.37
CA THR A 65 14.31 11.75 -3.18
C THR A 65 12.99 12.29 -3.72
N ILE A 66 12.16 11.42 -4.30
CA ILE A 66 10.89 11.80 -4.92
C ILE A 66 9.89 12.27 -3.85
N GLU A 67 9.80 11.56 -2.72
CA GLU A 67 8.95 11.95 -1.59
C GLU A 67 9.40 13.27 -0.96
N GLY A 68 10.71 13.48 -0.86
CA GLY A 68 11.29 14.76 -0.45
C GLY A 68 10.96 15.94 -1.38
N MET A 69 10.48 15.67 -2.59
CA MET A 69 9.96 16.67 -3.54
C MET A 69 8.44 16.87 -3.43
N GLY A 70 7.76 16.16 -2.53
CA GLY A 70 6.31 16.22 -2.33
C GLY A 70 5.50 15.37 -3.32
N LEU A 71 6.13 14.39 -3.96
CA LEU A 71 5.47 13.45 -4.87
C LEU A 71 5.39 12.07 -4.21
N THR A 72 4.23 11.41 -4.29
CA THR A 72 4.09 10.02 -3.84
C THR A 72 4.55 9.06 -4.93
N VAL A 73 5.44 8.13 -4.60
CA VAL A 73 5.88 7.09 -5.54
C VAL A 73 4.82 6.01 -5.64
N ILE A 74 4.40 5.70 -6.87
CA ILE A 74 3.40 4.66 -7.15
C ILE A 74 3.94 3.58 -8.08
N GLN A 75 3.37 2.39 -7.97
CA GLN A 75 3.62 1.25 -8.86
C GLN A 75 2.29 0.69 -9.40
N TRP A 76 2.26 -0.56 -9.77
CA TRP A 76 1.10 -1.31 -10.22
C TRP A 76 1.18 -2.75 -9.68
N ASP A 77 0.04 -3.40 -9.54
CA ASP A 77 -0.05 -4.82 -9.23
C ASP A 77 -0.49 -5.65 -10.44
N VAL A 78 -1.12 -5.00 -11.43
CA VAL A 78 -1.55 -5.67 -12.67
C VAL A 78 -0.84 -5.05 -13.88
N ASP A 79 0.13 -5.79 -14.45
CA ASP A 79 0.74 -5.45 -15.75
C ASP A 79 -0.10 -6.09 -16.87
N SER A 80 -0.68 -5.26 -17.73
CA SER A 80 -1.45 -5.70 -18.91
C SER A 80 -0.59 -6.45 -19.93
N LEU A 81 0.73 -6.23 -19.92
CA LEU A 81 1.71 -6.70 -20.91
C LEU A 81 1.41 -6.20 -22.34
N ASP A 82 0.66 -5.11 -22.50
CA ASP A 82 0.28 -4.53 -23.77
C ASP A 82 1.49 -4.11 -24.63
N TRP A 83 2.60 -3.72 -23.97
CA TRP A 83 3.87 -3.39 -24.62
C TRP A 83 4.48 -4.54 -25.44
N LYS A 84 4.10 -5.80 -25.14
CA LYS A 84 4.44 -6.98 -25.96
C LYS A 84 3.58 -7.12 -27.21
N LYS A 85 2.61 -6.24 -27.40
CA LYS A 85 1.67 -6.21 -28.52
C LYS A 85 0.88 -7.52 -28.73
N PRO A 86 0.35 -8.14 -27.65
CA PRO A 86 -0.55 -9.27 -27.80
C PRO A 86 -1.88 -8.84 -28.42
N ASP A 87 -2.71 -9.80 -28.84
CA ASP A 87 -4.05 -9.50 -29.35
C ASP A 87 -4.90 -8.80 -28.28
N PRO A 88 -5.83 -7.89 -28.66
CA PRO A 88 -6.69 -7.16 -27.73
C PRO A 88 -7.46 -8.07 -26.77
N SER A 89 -7.91 -9.24 -27.24
CA SER A 89 -8.59 -10.23 -26.41
C SER A 89 -7.69 -10.84 -25.34
N ALA A 90 -6.39 -11.00 -25.60
CA ALA A 90 -5.41 -11.48 -24.63
C ALA A 90 -5.13 -10.42 -23.55
N ILE A 91 -5.03 -9.15 -23.93
CA ILE A 91 -4.92 -8.00 -22.99
C ILE A 91 -6.16 -7.99 -22.09
N THR A 92 -7.35 -8.03 -22.68
CA THR A 92 -8.62 -8.02 -21.94
C THR A 92 -8.67 -9.16 -20.93
N LYS A 93 -8.41 -10.40 -21.37
CA LYS A 93 -8.44 -11.58 -20.50
C LYS A 93 -7.42 -11.47 -19.37
N LYS A 94 -6.20 -11.00 -19.65
CA LYS A 94 -5.14 -10.82 -18.65
C LYS A 94 -5.60 -9.87 -17.56
N VAL A 95 -6.08 -8.69 -17.92
CA VAL A 95 -6.48 -7.65 -16.96
C VAL A 95 -7.70 -8.09 -16.16
N VAL A 96 -8.78 -8.50 -16.84
CA VAL A 96 -10.06 -8.85 -16.19
C VAL A 96 -9.94 -10.02 -15.20
N ASN A 97 -8.97 -10.92 -15.43
CA ASN A 97 -8.72 -12.06 -14.54
C ASN A 97 -7.72 -11.76 -13.41
N SER A 98 -6.99 -10.65 -13.49
CA SER A 98 -5.95 -10.31 -12.51
C SER A 98 -6.38 -9.20 -11.54
N VAL A 99 -7.33 -8.36 -11.95
CA VAL A 99 -7.80 -7.22 -11.12
C VAL A 99 -8.53 -7.70 -9.88
N LYS A 100 -8.23 -7.06 -8.77
CA LYS A 100 -8.93 -7.13 -7.49
C LYS A 100 -9.23 -5.70 -6.99
N SER A 101 -10.00 -5.56 -5.92
CA SER A 101 -10.23 -4.26 -5.27
C SER A 101 -8.90 -3.62 -4.89
N GLY A 102 -8.72 -2.34 -5.20
CA GLY A 102 -7.48 -1.61 -4.95
C GLY A 102 -6.38 -1.79 -6.00
N SER A 103 -6.62 -2.57 -7.07
CA SER A 103 -5.63 -2.77 -8.13
C SER A 103 -5.30 -1.50 -8.91
N ILE A 104 -4.01 -1.28 -9.17
CA ILE A 104 -3.51 -0.31 -10.14
C ILE A 104 -3.04 -1.07 -11.37
N VAL A 105 -3.66 -0.80 -12.53
CA VAL A 105 -3.38 -1.48 -13.78
C VAL A 105 -2.44 -0.65 -14.65
N LEU A 106 -1.35 -1.28 -15.13
CA LEU A 106 -0.42 -0.65 -16.07
C LEU A 106 -0.83 -0.88 -17.51
N PHE A 107 -0.91 0.21 -18.27
CA PHE A 107 -1.00 0.23 -19.72
C PHE A 107 0.00 1.24 -20.30
N HIS A 108 0.25 1.15 -21.61
CA HIS A 108 1.11 2.09 -22.32
C HIS A 108 0.31 2.83 -23.40
N ASN A 109 0.72 4.07 -23.68
CA ASN A 109 0.17 4.87 -24.78
C ASN A 109 0.73 4.41 -26.12
N ASP A 110 0.15 4.92 -27.21
CA ASP A 110 0.56 4.68 -28.60
C ASP A 110 0.54 3.19 -29.03
N LEU A 111 -0.31 2.38 -28.39
CA LEU A 111 -0.53 0.98 -28.72
C LEU A 111 -1.98 0.76 -29.19
N GLU A 112 -2.14 0.39 -30.46
CA GLU A 112 -3.45 0.17 -31.09
C GLU A 112 -4.23 -0.93 -30.37
N ASN A 113 -3.58 -2.06 -30.08
CA ASN A 113 -4.20 -3.19 -29.39
C ASN A 113 -4.70 -2.84 -27.97
N THR A 114 -4.04 -1.91 -27.28
CA THR A 114 -4.50 -1.39 -25.98
C THR A 114 -5.80 -0.60 -26.16
N THR A 115 -5.83 0.29 -27.17
CA THR A 115 -7.01 1.09 -27.48
C THR A 115 -8.22 0.22 -27.82
N GLU A 116 -8.02 -0.88 -28.55
CA GLU A 116 -9.08 -1.84 -28.87
C GLU A 116 -9.54 -2.68 -27.67
N ALA A 117 -8.63 -3.00 -26.73
CA ALA A 117 -8.95 -3.79 -25.55
C ALA A 117 -9.70 -2.99 -24.46
N LEU A 118 -9.37 -1.71 -24.29
CA LEU A 118 -9.88 -0.88 -23.19
C LEU A 118 -11.41 -0.87 -23.04
N PRO A 119 -12.23 -0.70 -24.10
CA PRO A 119 -13.69 -0.70 -23.94
C PRO A 119 -14.23 -1.99 -23.33
N GLN A 120 -13.69 -3.15 -23.74
CA GLN A 120 -14.11 -4.45 -23.22
C GLN A 120 -13.64 -4.68 -21.79
N ILE A 121 -12.44 -4.18 -21.42
CA ILE A 121 -11.93 -4.24 -20.06
C ILE A 121 -12.85 -3.44 -19.14
N LEU A 122 -13.13 -2.21 -19.49
CA LEU A 122 -13.99 -1.30 -18.70
C LEU A 122 -15.40 -1.88 -18.54
N GLU A 123 -16.00 -2.40 -19.61
CA GLU A 123 -17.31 -3.01 -19.56
C GLU A 123 -17.36 -4.23 -18.63
N GLN A 124 -16.41 -5.17 -18.79
CA GLN A 124 -16.39 -6.40 -18.01
C GLN A 124 -16.09 -6.15 -16.53
N LEU A 125 -15.20 -5.22 -16.21
CA LEU A 125 -14.92 -4.87 -14.82
C LEU A 125 -16.09 -4.13 -14.17
N SER A 126 -16.76 -3.22 -14.90
CA SER A 126 -18.01 -2.60 -14.40
C SER A 126 -19.11 -3.62 -14.14
N GLN A 127 -19.28 -4.62 -15.02
CA GLN A 127 -20.24 -5.71 -14.82
C GLN A 127 -19.93 -6.58 -13.59
N LYS A 128 -18.63 -6.65 -13.20
CA LYS A 128 -18.18 -7.31 -11.97
C LYS A 128 -18.35 -6.43 -10.72
N GLY A 129 -18.80 -5.19 -10.85
CA GLY A 129 -19.02 -4.26 -9.74
C GLY A 129 -17.82 -3.41 -9.36
N TYR A 130 -16.75 -3.38 -10.17
CA TYR A 130 -15.63 -2.48 -9.94
C TYR A 130 -15.97 -1.05 -10.36
N GLU A 131 -15.53 -0.11 -9.56
CA GLU A 131 -15.50 1.32 -9.89
C GLU A 131 -14.09 1.73 -10.34
N PHE A 132 -14.02 2.69 -11.26
CA PHE A 132 -12.76 3.24 -11.75
C PHE A 132 -12.56 4.61 -11.14
N VAL A 133 -11.47 4.77 -10.43
CA VAL A 133 -11.11 6.01 -9.75
C VAL A 133 -9.69 6.46 -10.14
N PRO A 134 -9.38 7.76 -10.06
CA PRO A 134 -8.00 8.23 -10.16
C PRO A 134 -7.12 7.60 -9.08
N VAL A 135 -5.82 7.44 -9.37
CA VAL A 135 -4.90 6.83 -8.39
C VAL A 135 -4.79 7.68 -7.12
N SER A 136 -4.88 9.00 -7.22
CA SER A 136 -4.87 9.89 -6.06
C SER A 136 -6.04 9.67 -5.10
N GLU A 137 -7.18 9.17 -5.61
CA GLU A 137 -8.35 8.82 -4.80
C GLU A 137 -8.28 7.39 -4.26
N LEU A 138 -7.46 6.53 -4.90
CA LEU A 138 -7.31 5.13 -4.51
C LEU A 138 -6.34 4.95 -3.34
N ILE A 139 -5.25 5.71 -3.33
CA ILE A 139 -4.17 5.55 -2.35
C ILE A 139 -4.53 6.21 -1.01
N TYR A 140 -4.06 5.62 0.08
CA TYR A 140 -4.11 6.26 1.39
C TYR A 140 -3.08 7.37 1.47
N THR A 141 -3.46 8.52 2.02
CA THR A 141 -2.57 9.66 2.28
C THR A 141 -2.12 9.74 3.74
N GLU A 142 -2.83 9.04 4.63
CA GLU A 142 -2.57 8.96 6.07
C GLU A 142 -3.08 7.63 6.63
N ASN A 143 -2.62 7.27 7.81
CA ASN A 143 -3.07 6.08 8.52
C ASN A 143 -2.89 4.78 7.72
N TYR A 144 -1.71 4.59 7.14
CA TYR A 144 -1.35 3.36 6.44
C TYR A 144 0.10 2.94 6.74
N THR A 145 0.39 1.66 6.53
CA THR A 145 1.74 1.11 6.38
C THR A 145 1.94 0.63 4.95
N ILE A 146 3.19 0.36 4.59
CA ILE A 146 3.53 -0.26 3.31
C ILE A 146 4.15 -1.63 3.63
N ASP A 147 3.56 -2.69 3.06
CA ASP A 147 4.08 -4.04 3.21
C ASP A 147 5.38 -4.24 2.40
N PRO A 148 6.12 -5.36 2.60
CA PRO A 148 7.33 -5.65 1.83
C PRO A 148 7.13 -5.74 0.30
N ASN A 149 5.89 -5.88 -0.18
CA ASN A 149 5.55 -5.91 -1.60
C ASN A 149 5.17 -4.53 -2.14
N GLY A 150 5.16 -3.49 -1.30
CA GLY A 150 4.81 -2.13 -1.66
C GLY A 150 3.31 -1.83 -1.62
N MET A 151 2.49 -2.71 -1.05
CA MET A 151 1.05 -2.48 -0.90
C MET A 151 0.78 -1.59 0.33
N GLN A 152 -0.05 -0.56 0.14
CA GLN A 152 -0.55 0.23 1.25
C GLN A 152 -1.61 -0.58 2.01
N ILE A 153 -1.41 -0.70 3.32
CA ILE A 153 -2.35 -1.32 4.24
C ILE A 153 -2.86 -0.23 5.18
N SER A 154 -4.17 -0.01 5.20
CA SER A 154 -4.78 0.96 6.11
C SER A 154 -4.46 0.58 7.56
N ILE A 155 -3.82 1.51 8.28
CA ILE A 155 -3.79 1.46 9.74
C ILE A 155 -5.08 2.13 10.17
N VAL A 156 -6.12 1.35 10.32
CA VAL A 156 -7.28 1.89 11.01
C VAL A 156 -6.84 2.09 12.46
N GLN A 157 -6.65 3.35 12.83
CA GLN A 157 -6.70 3.68 14.24
C GLN A 157 -8.15 3.39 14.66
N SER A 158 -8.41 2.14 15.03
CA SER A 158 -9.63 1.83 15.73
C SER A 158 -9.51 2.48 17.10
N ASN A 159 -9.89 3.77 17.21
CA ASN A 159 -10.37 4.32 18.47
C ASN A 159 -11.70 3.62 18.87
N THR A 160 -12.07 2.59 18.16
CA THR A 160 -13.22 1.75 18.47
C THR A 160 -12.69 0.68 19.42
N GLU A 161 -12.91 0.89 20.71
CA GLU A 161 -12.74 -0.15 21.71
C GLU A 161 -13.44 -1.41 21.23
N ILE A 162 -12.73 -2.52 21.14
CA ILE A 162 -13.32 -3.80 20.73
C ILE A 162 -14.18 -4.28 21.89
N THR A 163 -15.47 -4.35 21.65
CA THR A 163 -16.48 -4.75 22.63
C THR A 163 -17.14 -6.06 22.20
N PRO A 164 -17.79 -6.79 23.12
CA PRO A 164 -18.58 -7.97 22.76
C PRO A 164 -19.63 -7.73 21.67
N GLU A 165 -20.13 -6.49 21.54
CA GLU A 165 -21.17 -6.11 20.61
C GLU A 165 -20.63 -5.86 19.19
N ASN A 166 -19.39 -5.37 19.06
CA ASN A 166 -18.84 -4.97 17.76
C ASN A 166 -17.73 -5.90 17.24
N VAL A 167 -17.26 -6.87 18.01
CA VAL A 167 -16.11 -7.70 17.64
C VAL A 167 -16.28 -8.45 16.32
N ASP A 168 -17.47 -8.93 15.99
CA ASP A 168 -17.72 -9.63 14.72
C ASP A 168 -17.59 -8.69 13.53
N GLU A 169 -18.10 -7.47 13.65
CA GLU A 169 -18.01 -6.45 12.61
C GLU A 169 -16.54 -6.05 12.40
N VAL A 170 -15.81 -5.84 13.48
CA VAL A 170 -14.38 -5.54 13.45
C VAL A 170 -13.59 -6.70 12.81
N MET A 171 -13.80 -7.96 13.22
CA MET A 171 -13.11 -9.11 12.64
C MET A 171 -13.45 -9.29 11.15
N ALA A 172 -14.69 -9.07 10.74
CA ALA A 172 -15.10 -9.11 9.34
C ALA A 172 -14.43 -8.01 8.51
N GLN A 173 -14.35 -6.80 9.06
CA GLN A 173 -13.69 -5.66 8.41
C GLN A 173 -12.20 -5.90 8.15
N TYR A 174 -11.51 -6.62 9.05
CA TYR A 174 -10.07 -6.88 8.96
C TYR A 174 -9.73 -8.27 8.43
N SER A 175 -10.70 -9.09 8.04
CA SER A 175 -10.49 -10.49 7.68
C SER A 175 -9.46 -10.67 6.56
N GLU A 176 -9.47 -9.87 5.50
CA GLU A 176 -8.51 -9.97 4.41
C GLU A 176 -7.08 -9.64 4.85
N GLN A 177 -6.91 -8.62 5.70
CA GLN A 177 -5.61 -8.22 6.22
C GLN A 177 -5.06 -9.28 7.18
N LEU A 178 -5.90 -9.80 8.07
CA LEU A 178 -5.53 -10.85 9.02
C LEU A 178 -5.15 -12.15 8.29
N HIS A 179 -5.90 -12.54 7.26
CA HIS A 179 -5.52 -13.68 6.41
C HIS A 179 -4.18 -13.48 5.71
N SER A 180 -3.92 -12.28 5.19
CA SER A 180 -2.63 -11.95 4.56
C SER A 180 -1.46 -12.05 5.53
N ALA A 181 -1.70 -11.86 6.82
CA ALA A 181 -0.75 -12.02 7.90
C ALA A 181 -0.67 -13.45 8.48
N GLY A 182 -1.45 -14.39 7.92
CA GLY A 182 -1.44 -15.79 8.34
C GLY A 182 -2.42 -16.14 9.46
N VAL A 183 -3.29 -15.20 9.85
CA VAL A 183 -4.35 -15.48 10.84
C VAL A 183 -5.49 -16.21 10.16
N SER A 184 -5.85 -17.40 10.63
CA SER A 184 -6.92 -18.22 10.07
C SER A 184 -8.32 -17.77 10.50
N ASP A 185 -9.36 -18.17 9.75
CA ASP A 185 -10.75 -17.99 10.15
C ASP A 185 -11.05 -18.58 11.53
N GLU A 186 -10.44 -19.71 11.86
CA GLU A 186 -10.60 -20.39 13.15
C GLU A 186 -10.02 -19.54 14.29
N GLN A 187 -8.84 -18.95 14.09
CA GLN A 187 -8.20 -18.06 15.06
C GLN A 187 -9.01 -16.78 15.26
N MET A 188 -9.51 -16.18 14.19
CA MET A 188 -10.39 -15.01 14.26
C MET A 188 -11.70 -15.31 15.00
N ALA A 189 -12.31 -16.46 14.75
CA ALA A 189 -13.51 -16.89 15.45
C ALA A 189 -13.26 -17.14 16.94
N LEU A 190 -12.13 -17.73 17.31
CA LEU A 190 -11.72 -17.94 18.70
C LEU A 190 -11.48 -16.62 19.43
N ALA A 191 -10.81 -15.66 18.79
CA ALA A 191 -10.61 -14.32 19.34
C ALA A 191 -11.95 -13.62 19.59
N ALA A 192 -12.85 -13.62 18.59
CA ALA A 192 -14.18 -13.02 18.72
C ALA A 192 -15.00 -13.67 19.84
N GLN A 193 -14.92 -14.99 19.99
CA GLN A 193 -15.62 -15.72 21.06
C GLN A 193 -15.05 -15.38 22.44
N ALA A 194 -13.74 -15.26 22.56
CA ALA A 194 -13.07 -14.87 23.81
C ALA A 194 -13.53 -13.48 24.25
N VAL A 195 -13.51 -12.49 23.34
CA VAL A 195 -13.99 -11.12 23.61
C VAL A 195 -15.46 -11.14 24.07
N LYS A 196 -16.35 -11.88 23.38
CA LYS A 196 -17.76 -11.98 23.73
C LYS A 196 -18.04 -12.61 25.09
N SER A 197 -17.21 -13.56 25.49
CA SER A 197 -17.39 -14.27 26.76
C SER A 197 -16.63 -13.66 27.93
N GLY A 198 -15.76 -12.66 27.66
CA GLY A 198 -14.82 -12.13 28.65
C GLY A 198 -13.76 -13.14 29.07
N ALA A 199 -13.49 -14.15 28.23
CA ALA A 199 -12.44 -15.15 28.44
C ALA A 199 -11.10 -14.63 27.90
N GLU A 200 -10.01 -15.22 28.38
CA GLU A 200 -8.69 -14.96 27.81
C GLU A 200 -8.61 -15.46 26.36
N ILE A 201 -7.96 -14.68 25.50
CA ILE A 201 -7.67 -15.09 24.13
C ILE A 201 -6.56 -16.16 24.20
N PRO A 202 -6.71 -17.33 23.54
CA PRO A 202 -5.67 -18.35 23.54
C PRO A 202 -4.32 -17.81 23.07
N ASP A 203 -3.21 -18.21 23.72
CA ASP A 203 -1.86 -17.69 23.46
C ASP A 203 -1.47 -17.73 21.99
N GLU A 204 -1.78 -18.84 21.30
CA GLU A 204 -1.50 -19.00 19.86
C GLU A 204 -2.26 -18.01 18.95
N VAL A 205 -3.45 -17.58 19.39
CA VAL A 205 -4.25 -16.58 18.68
C VAL A 205 -3.73 -15.18 19.01
N TYR A 206 -3.38 -14.97 20.29
CA TYR A 206 -2.79 -13.72 20.75
C TYR A 206 -1.46 -13.43 20.03
N GLU A 207 -0.56 -14.42 19.94
CA GLU A 207 0.72 -14.28 19.22
C GLU A 207 0.51 -13.92 17.75
N ALA A 208 -0.40 -14.60 17.05
CA ALA A 208 -0.70 -14.32 15.65
C ALA A 208 -1.24 -12.89 15.42
N LEU A 209 -2.14 -12.44 16.31
CA LEU A 209 -2.67 -11.07 16.26
C LEU A 209 -1.62 -10.02 16.67
N ALA A 210 -0.77 -10.33 17.64
CA ALA A 210 0.31 -9.46 18.08
C ALA A 210 1.38 -9.30 16.99
N ASP A 211 1.76 -10.39 16.31
CA ASP A 211 2.69 -10.37 15.18
C ASP A 211 2.14 -9.53 14.02
N TYR A 212 0.86 -9.68 13.74
CA TYR A 212 0.17 -8.81 12.76
C TYR A 212 0.23 -7.34 13.19
N ALA A 213 -0.13 -7.04 14.44
CA ALA A 213 -0.13 -5.69 14.97
C ALA A 213 1.26 -5.04 14.90
N MET A 214 2.29 -5.74 15.37
CA MET A 214 3.68 -5.25 15.34
C MET A 214 4.18 -5.04 13.90
N SER A 215 3.87 -5.97 13.00
CA SER A 215 4.26 -5.89 11.59
C SER A 215 3.59 -4.71 10.86
N ASN A 216 2.47 -4.24 11.37
CA ASN A 216 1.68 -3.15 10.77
C ASN A 216 1.72 -1.85 11.60
N GLY A 217 2.62 -1.73 12.59
CA GLY A 217 2.75 -0.54 13.43
C GLY A 217 1.53 -0.25 14.31
N ILE A 218 0.69 -1.27 14.55
CA ILE A 218 -0.48 -1.21 15.41
C ILE A 218 -0.02 -1.62 16.81
N THR A 219 -0.41 -0.89 17.85
CA THR A 219 -0.14 -1.35 19.21
C THR A 219 -1.04 -2.56 19.53
N PRO A 220 -0.51 -3.70 19.99
CA PRO A 220 -1.31 -4.89 20.29
C PRO A 220 -2.51 -4.60 21.21
N ALA A 221 -2.36 -3.67 22.15
CA ALA A 221 -3.43 -3.22 23.06
C ALA A 221 -4.65 -2.61 22.34
N SER A 222 -4.54 -2.16 21.08
CA SER A 222 -5.67 -1.65 20.31
C SER A 222 -6.46 -2.75 19.59
N LEU A 223 -5.89 -3.94 19.45
CA LEU A 223 -6.56 -5.11 18.85
C LEU A 223 -7.11 -6.08 19.90
N ILE A 224 -6.73 -5.92 21.16
CA ILE A 224 -7.04 -6.87 22.23
C ILE A 224 -7.53 -6.06 23.44
N PRO A 225 -8.77 -6.30 23.92
CA PRO A 225 -9.27 -5.62 25.12
C PRO A 225 -8.36 -5.89 26.33
N ASP A 226 -8.26 -4.93 27.23
CA ASP A 226 -7.40 -4.89 28.42
C ASP A 226 -7.79 -5.95 29.51
N THR A 227 -8.34 -7.10 29.09
CA THR A 227 -8.76 -8.18 29.99
C THR A 227 -7.70 -9.26 30.21
N ALA A 228 -6.57 -9.19 29.46
CA ALA A 228 -5.44 -10.09 29.65
C ALA A 228 -4.29 -9.32 30.34
N GLU A 229 -4.01 -9.60 31.60
CA GLU A 229 -2.70 -9.26 32.17
C GLU A 229 -1.62 -9.95 31.33
N ALA A 230 -0.70 -9.16 30.75
CA ALA A 230 0.44 -9.70 30.03
C ALA A 230 1.18 -10.71 30.92
N PRO A 231 1.60 -11.89 30.42
CA PRO A 231 2.37 -12.82 31.23
C PRO A 231 3.65 -12.14 31.70
N ASP A 232 3.89 -12.20 33.00
CA ASP A 232 5.06 -11.67 33.71
C ASP A 232 6.33 -12.11 32.96
N THR A 233 6.97 -11.20 32.24
CA THR A 233 8.28 -11.45 31.63
C THR A 233 9.30 -11.57 32.77
N MET A 234 9.84 -12.76 32.87
CA MET A 234 10.87 -13.18 33.81
C MET A 234 11.89 -12.08 34.12
N ASP A 235 12.05 -11.82 35.41
CA ASP A 235 13.17 -11.14 36.04
C ASP A 235 14.51 -11.61 35.44
N SER A 236 15.18 -10.73 34.73
CA SER A 236 16.61 -10.88 34.49
C SER A 236 17.36 -10.20 35.64
N GLU A 237 17.81 -10.99 36.59
CA GLU A 237 18.73 -10.58 37.65
C GLU A 237 19.91 -9.80 37.05
N SER A 238 20.05 -8.58 37.52
CA SER A 238 21.24 -7.75 37.31
C SER A 238 22.34 -8.20 38.26
N SER A 239 23.41 -8.78 37.74
CA SER A 239 24.68 -8.83 38.46
C SER A 239 25.49 -7.59 38.09
N GLY A 240 25.71 -6.74 39.09
CA GLY A 240 26.55 -5.57 39.00
C GLY A 240 28.03 -5.91 38.79
N ALA A 241 28.69 -5.04 38.04
CA ALA A 241 30.12 -4.80 38.17
C ALA A 241 30.38 -3.33 37.86
N GLU A 242 30.68 -2.58 38.90
CA GLU A 242 31.30 -1.27 38.83
C GLU A 242 32.70 -1.38 38.23
N THR A 243 33.06 -0.52 37.31
CA THR A 243 34.43 0.03 37.22
C THR A 243 34.40 1.44 36.65
N GLU A 244 35.08 2.27 37.42
CA GLU A 244 35.33 3.71 37.21
C GLU A 244 36.19 4.05 36.00
N SER A 245 36.05 5.32 35.67
CA SER A 245 37.08 6.31 35.26
C SER A 245 37.47 6.39 33.78
N GLY A 246 37.46 7.63 33.33
CA GLY A 246 38.41 8.13 32.35
C GLY A 246 37.91 9.29 31.48
N ILE A 247 38.08 10.50 32.00
CA ILE A 247 38.01 11.81 31.33
C ILE A 247 39.03 11.91 30.18
N VAL A 248 38.71 12.71 29.15
CA VAL A 248 39.52 13.69 28.42
C VAL A 248 39.40 13.66 26.89
N LYS A 249 38.93 14.77 26.41
CA LYS A 249 39.01 15.61 25.22
C LYS A 249 38.03 15.35 24.11
#